data_b28c5f72514e592904bce7ff776615b6
#
_entry.id   b28c5f72514e592904bce7ff776615b6
#
_cell.length_a   1.000
_cell.length_b   1.000
_cell.length_c   1.000
_cell.angle_alpha   90.00
_cell.angle_beta   90.00
_cell.angle_gamma   90.00
#
_symmetry.space_group_name_H-M   'P 1'
#
loop_
_entity.id
_entity.type
_entity.pdbx_description
1 polymer ?
#
loop_
_entity_poly.entity_id
_entity_poly.type
_entity_poly.pdbx_seq_one_letter_code
_entity_poly.pdbx_strand_id
1 'polypeptide(L)'
;MSGLLNILTESVNEVPRIEFPNLFDKSIIVNRVAFNLFGVDIYWYGVIIAVGVILAFIYAMHKCKQFGLIPDHVFDVAFVAIIFGFIGARAYYCIFIDTDINFFDLRHGGLAIYGGIIAAAIAAAITCVILSLIHI
;
A
#
# COMPACT_ATOMS: atom_id res chain seq x y z
N MET A 1 20.94 -26.96 -25.22
CA MET A 1 21.63 -25.71 -24.92
C MET A 1 20.99 -24.48 -25.56
N SER A 2 20.48 -24.59 -26.80
CA SER A 2 19.76 -23.50 -27.48
C SER A 2 18.42 -23.10 -26.82
N GLY A 3 17.70 -24.03 -26.21
CA GLY A 3 16.42 -23.74 -25.52
C GLY A 3 16.56 -22.95 -24.24
N LEU A 4 17.64 -23.14 -23.48
CA LEU A 4 17.94 -22.38 -22.25
C LEU A 4 18.34 -20.93 -22.58
N LEU A 5 19.10 -20.73 -23.67
CA LEU A 5 19.46 -19.39 -24.15
C LEU A 5 18.24 -18.60 -24.62
N ASN A 6 17.28 -19.25 -25.28
CA ASN A 6 16.03 -18.62 -25.69
C ASN A 6 15.14 -18.21 -24.50
N ILE A 7 15.06 -19.06 -23.46
CA ILE A 7 14.31 -18.75 -22.25
C ILE A 7 14.98 -17.59 -21.49
N LEU A 8 16.29 -17.56 -21.44
CA LEU A 8 17.03 -16.47 -20.78
C LEU A 8 16.95 -15.14 -21.57
N THR A 9 16.88 -15.21 -22.90
CA THR A 9 16.70 -14.01 -23.74
C THR A 9 15.25 -13.50 -23.73
N GLU A 10 14.25 -14.37 -23.61
CA GLU A 10 12.85 -13.96 -23.41
C GLU A 10 12.64 -13.30 -22.07
N SER A 11 13.21 -13.83 -20.98
CA SER A 11 13.09 -13.24 -19.64
C SER A 11 13.78 -11.88 -19.53
N VAL A 12 14.81 -11.62 -20.32
CA VAL A 12 15.50 -10.31 -20.36
C VAL A 12 14.68 -9.25 -21.12
N ASN A 13 13.84 -9.69 -22.07
CA ASN A 13 13.00 -8.78 -22.87
C ASN A 13 11.71 -8.32 -22.16
N GLU A 14 11.34 -8.93 -21.03
CA GLU A 14 10.13 -8.55 -20.26
C GLU A 14 10.37 -7.43 -19.24
N VAL A 15 11.60 -6.93 -19.12
CA VAL A 15 11.85 -5.75 -18.29
C VAL A 15 11.25 -4.54 -18.99
N PRO A 16 10.24 -3.85 -18.42
CA PRO A 16 9.65 -2.69 -19.06
C PRO A 16 10.71 -1.61 -19.22
N ARG A 17 11.18 -1.47 -20.44
CA ARG A 17 12.16 -0.45 -20.83
C ARG A 17 11.37 0.81 -21.16
N ILE A 18 11.52 1.83 -20.31
CA ILE A 18 10.97 3.15 -20.58
C ILE A 18 12.03 3.89 -21.41
N GLU A 19 11.76 4.05 -22.69
CA GLU A 19 12.61 4.82 -23.60
C GLU A 19 12.04 6.25 -23.71
N PHE A 20 12.87 7.24 -23.36
CA PHE A 20 12.58 8.65 -23.61
C PHE A 20 13.44 9.09 -24.80
N PRO A 21 12.91 9.06 -26.03
CA PRO A 21 13.74 9.26 -27.24
C PRO A 21 14.33 10.67 -27.39
N ASN A 22 13.91 11.64 -26.58
CA ASN A 22 14.32 13.04 -26.75
C ASN A 22 15.01 13.68 -25.53
N LEU A 23 15.20 12.99 -24.40
CA LEU A 23 15.75 13.64 -23.21
C LEU A 23 17.08 13.08 -22.72
N PHE A 24 17.33 11.79 -22.86
CA PHE A 24 18.60 11.14 -22.49
C PHE A 24 18.82 9.87 -23.31
N ASP A 25 19.99 9.75 -23.86
CA ASP A 25 20.48 8.59 -24.62
C ASP A 25 20.78 7.37 -23.72
N LYS A 26 20.18 7.32 -22.52
CA LYS A 26 20.42 6.29 -21.51
C LYS A 26 19.11 5.60 -21.14
N SER A 27 18.97 4.35 -21.53
CA SER A 27 17.89 3.49 -21.07
C SER A 27 18.03 3.28 -19.56
N ILE A 28 17.07 3.80 -18.78
CA ILE A 28 17.00 3.58 -17.35
C ILE A 28 16.20 2.30 -17.12
N ILE A 29 16.87 1.27 -16.66
CA ILE A 29 16.19 0.04 -16.20
C ILE A 29 15.58 0.35 -14.85
N VAL A 30 14.28 0.58 -14.80
CA VAL A 30 13.55 0.80 -13.55
C VAL A 30 13.12 -0.56 -12.98
N ASN A 31 13.87 -1.04 -12.02
CA ASN A 31 13.41 -2.18 -11.22
C ASN A 31 12.19 -1.75 -10.39
N ARG A 32 11.02 -2.29 -10.75
CA ARG A 32 9.75 -2.01 -10.03
C ARG A 32 9.73 -2.68 -8.66
N VAL A 33 10.45 -3.80 -8.50
CA VAL A 33 10.54 -4.56 -7.25
C VAL A 33 11.67 -3.98 -6.40
N ALA A 34 11.35 -3.52 -5.19
CA ALA A 34 12.34 -3.02 -4.25
C ALA A 34 13.14 -4.17 -3.63
N PHE A 35 12.47 -5.20 -3.16
CA PHE A 35 13.07 -6.43 -2.65
C PHE A 35 12.02 -7.54 -2.52
N ASN A 36 12.48 -8.79 -2.53
CA ASN A 36 11.66 -9.97 -2.32
C ASN A 36 11.77 -10.43 -0.86
N LEU A 37 10.66 -10.44 -0.16
CA LEU A 37 10.59 -10.91 1.21
C LEU A 37 9.65 -12.11 1.29
N PHE A 38 10.18 -13.27 1.64
CA PHE A 38 9.41 -14.53 1.78
C PHE A 38 8.57 -14.92 0.53
N GLY A 39 9.05 -14.57 -0.68
CA GLY A 39 8.35 -14.88 -1.94
C GLY A 39 7.22 -13.91 -2.30
N VAL A 40 7.16 -12.76 -1.64
CA VAL A 40 6.30 -11.63 -2.00
C VAL A 40 7.15 -10.50 -2.55
N ASP A 41 6.83 -10.04 -3.75
CA ASP A 41 7.50 -8.92 -4.39
C ASP A 41 7.02 -7.61 -3.78
N ILE A 42 7.91 -6.90 -3.10
CA ILE A 42 7.60 -5.57 -2.55
C ILE A 42 8.02 -4.52 -3.56
N TYR A 43 7.04 -3.79 -4.05
CA TYR A 43 7.23 -2.73 -5.02
C TYR A 43 7.66 -1.43 -4.34
N TRP A 44 8.50 -0.63 -4.99
CA TRP A 44 8.92 0.69 -4.53
C TRP A 44 7.75 1.61 -4.16
N TYR A 45 6.65 1.50 -4.89
CA TYR A 45 5.42 2.23 -4.61
C TYR A 45 4.88 1.94 -3.20
N GLY A 46 4.85 0.67 -2.80
CA GLY A 46 4.40 0.28 -1.46
C GLY A 46 5.32 0.81 -0.35
N VAL A 47 6.63 0.82 -0.59
CA VAL A 47 7.62 1.36 0.36
C VAL A 47 7.40 2.87 0.58
N ILE A 48 7.19 3.63 -0.50
CA ILE A 48 6.94 5.08 -0.43
C ILE A 48 5.66 5.37 0.35
N ILE A 49 4.58 4.62 0.09
CA ILE A 49 3.33 4.77 0.84
C ILE A 49 3.54 4.44 2.33
N ALA A 50 4.22 3.35 2.64
CA ALA A 50 4.49 2.97 4.03
C ALA A 50 5.27 4.04 4.78
N VAL A 51 6.32 4.60 4.16
CA VAL A 51 7.07 5.72 4.73
C VAL A 51 6.17 6.95 4.93
N GLY A 52 5.33 7.29 3.95
CA GLY A 52 4.36 8.38 4.06
C GLY A 52 3.40 8.22 5.24
N VAL A 53 2.86 7.01 5.42
CA VAL A 53 1.97 6.69 6.56
C VAL A 53 2.70 6.82 7.89
N ILE A 54 3.93 6.32 8.00
CA ILE A 54 4.74 6.43 9.22
C ILE A 54 5.01 7.90 9.55
N LEU A 55 5.40 8.71 8.57
CA LEU A 55 5.65 10.14 8.78
C LEU A 55 4.38 10.89 9.19
N ALA A 56 3.24 10.58 8.57
CA ALA A 56 1.94 11.15 8.93
C ALA A 56 1.56 10.78 10.37
N PHE A 57 1.80 9.54 10.77
CA PHE A 57 1.56 9.07 12.13
C PHE A 57 2.44 9.78 13.16
N ILE A 58 3.75 9.90 12.90
CA ILE A 58 4.68 10.64 13.76
C ILE A 58 4.25 12.11 13.90
N TYR A 59 3.86 12.73 12.78
CA TYR A 59 3.36 14.10 12.78
C TYR A 59 2.08 14.24 13.60
N ALA A 60 1.12 13.34 13.45
CA ALA A 60 -0.12 13.32 14.23
C ALA A 60 0.16 13.18 15.72
N MET A 61 1.06 12.28 16.13
CA MET A 61 1.47 12.09 17.51
C MET A 61 2.17 13.34 18.11
N HIS A 62 2.98 14.01 17.28
CA HIS A 62 3.64 15.24 17.72
C HIS A 62 2.65 16.40 17.93
N LYS A 63 1.65 16.48 17.06
CA LYS A 63 0.63 17.54 17.10
C LYS A 63 -0.51 17.27 18.10
N CYS A 64 -0.77 16.02 18.46
CA CYS A 64 -1.90 15.69 19.35
C CYS A 64 -1.83 16.42 20.69
N LYS A 65 -0.64 16.64 21.23
CA LYS A 65 -0.42 17.41 22.46
C LYS A 65 -0.81 18.88 22.32
N GLN A 66 -0.62 19.46 21.13
CA GLN A 66 -0.98 20.86 20.87
C GLN A 66 -2.49 21.07 20.77
N PHE A 67 -3.22 20.04 20.33
CA PHE A 67 -4.68 20.05 20.22
C PHE A 67 -5.39 19.54 21.48
N GLY A 68 -4.64 19.22 22.55
CA GLY A 68 -5.22 18.69 23.78
C GLY A 68 -5.80 17.29 23.67
N LEU A 69 -5.41 16.56 22.62
CA LEU A 69 -5.84 15.17 22.41
C LEU A 69 -4.98 14.22 23.22
N ILE A 70 -5.59 13.17 23.73
CA ILE A 70 -4.87 12.10 24.41
C ILE A 70 -4.12 11.26 23.38
N PRO A 71 -2.80 11.08 23.48
CA PRO A 71 -2.01 10.31 22.51
C PRO A 71 -2.53 8.89 22.28
N ASP A 72 -3.05 8.25 23.32
CA ASP A 72 -3.60 6.89 23.24
C ASP A 72 -4.79 6.80 22.28
N HIS A 73 -5.67 7.80 22.27
CA HIS A 73 -6.80 7.83 21.35
C HIS A 73 -6.36 8.00 19.89
N VAL A 74 -5.32 8.80 19.66
CA VAL A 74 -4.76 8.96 18.30
C VAL A 74 -4.15 7.65 17.82
N PHE A 75 -3.49 6.92 18.72
CA PHE A 75 -2.94 5.61 18.41
C PHE A 75 -4.03 4.60 18.07
N ASP A 76 -5.10 4.53 18.87
CA ASP A 76 -6.21 3.61 18.65
C ASP A 76 -6.93 3.89 17.33
N VAL A 77 -7.22 5.16 17.04
CA VAL A 77 -7.84 5.56 15.76
C VAL A 77 -6.95 5.19 14.57
N ALA A 78 -5.66 5.46 14.64
CA ALA A 78 -4.72 5.14 13.58
C ALA A 78 -4.60 3.63 13.36
N PHE A 79 -4.52 2.86 14.45
CA PHE A 79 -4.42 1.40 14.39
C PHE A 79 -5.66 0.77 13.74
N VAL A 80 -6.85 1.18 14.18
CA VAL A 80 -8.12 0.74 13.60
C VAL A 80 -8.24 1.15 12.14
N ALA A 81 -7.88 2.38 11.80
CA ALA A 81 -7.94 2.88 10.42
C ALA A 81 -7.02 2.10 9.48
N ILE A 82 -5.81 1.73 9.92
CA ILE A 82 -4.87 0.96 9.12
C ILE A 82 -5.41 -0.46 8.87
N ILE A 83 -5.91 -1.14 9.90
CA ILE A 83 -6.46 -2.50 9.78
C ILE A 83 -7.67 -2.51 8.84
N PHE A 84 -8.64 -1.64 9.08
CA PHE A 84 -9.84 -1.57 8.25
C PHE A 84 -9.55 -1.03 6.86
N GLY A 85 -8.58 -0.15 6.71
CA GLY A 85 -8.10 0.32 5.42
C GLY A 85 -7.54 -0.81 4.57
N PHE A 86 -6.72 -1.68 5.17
CA PHE A 86 -6.17 -2.84 4.48
C PHE A 86 -7.27 -3.85 4.07
N ILE A 87 -8.18 -4.16 4.98
CA ILE A 87 -9.33 -5.04 4.70
C ILE A 87 -10.21 -4.45 3.60
N GLY A 88 -10.52 -3.15 3.68
CA GLY A 88 -11.34 -2.45 2.69
C GLY A 88 -10.70 -2.36 1.32
N ALA A 89 -9.38 -2.13 1.25
CA ALA A 89 -8.63 -2.14 0.01
C ALA A 89 -8.72 -3.51 -0.69
N ARG A 90 -8.63 -4.57 0.09
CA ARG A 90 -8.72 -5.93 -0.42
C ARG A 90 -10.15 -6.31 -0.81
N ALA A 91 -11.12 -5.99 0.04
CA ALA A 91 -12.53 -6.23 -0.24
C ALA A 91 -12.99 -5.53 -1.53
N TYR A 92 -12.62 -4.27 -1.71
CA TYR A 92 -12.94 -3.52 -2.92
C TYR A 92 -12.33 -4.16 -4.17
N TYR A 93 -11.07 -4.59 -4.07
CA TYR A 93 -10.41 -5.28 -5.19
C TYR A 93 -11.13 -6.56 -5.58
N CYS A 94 -11.46 -7.43 -4.60
CA CYS A 94 -12.14 -8.70 -4.85
C CYS A 94 -13.57 -8.53 -5.39
N ILE A 95 -14.26 -7.46 -5.01
CA ILE A 95 -15.66 -7.23 -5.44
C ILE A 95 -15.74 -6.58 -6.82
N PHE A 96 -14.88 -5.61 -7.11
CA PHE A 96 -15.02 -4.74 -8.28
C PHE A 96 -14.04 -5.03 -9.41
N ILE A 97 -12.89 -5.65 -9.11
CA ILE A 97 -11.83 -5.82 -10.10
C ILE A 97 -11.68 -7.29 -10.50
N ASP A 98 -11.63 -8.18 -9.54
CA ASP A 98 -11.43 -9.61 -9.81
C ASP A 98 -12.17 -10.47 -8.78
N THR A 99 -13.29 -11.03 -9.23
CA THR A 99 -14.17 -11.87 -8.39
C THR A 99 -13.69 -13.30 -8.23
N ASP A 100 -12.72 -13.73 -9.03
CA ASP A 100 -12.22 -15.11 -9.05
C ASP A 100 -11.03 -15.33 -8.10
N ILE A 101 -10.46 -14.26 -7.55
CA ILE A 101 -9.32 -14.32 -6.64
C ILE A 101 -9.79 -14.50 -5.19
N ASN A 102 -9.18 -15.45 -4.50
CA ASN A 102 -9.41 -15.65 -3.06
C ASN A 102 -8.99 -14.42 -2.25
N PHE A 103 -9.82 -14.01 -1.31
CA PHE A 103 -9.57 -12.85 -0.44
C PHE A 103 -8.20 -12.91 0.27
N PHE A 104 -7.72 -14.10 0.59
CA PHE A 104 -6.45 -14.33 1.29
C PHE A 104 -5.23 -14.45 0.37
N ASP A 105 -5.41 -14.47 -0.95
CA ASP A 105 -4.32 -14.62 -1.90
C ASP A 105 -3.65 -13.26 -2.19
N LEU A 106 -2.73 -12.88 -1.33
CA LEU A 106 -1.94 -11.65 -1.44
C LEU A 106 -0.78 -11.75 -2.44
N ARG A 107 -0.49 -12.95 -2.96
CA ARG A 107 0.66 -13.18 -3.85
C ARG A 107 0.49 -12.55 -5.22
N HIS A 108 -0.73 -12.49 -5.71
CA HIS A 108 -1.05 -11.89 -7.01
C HIS A 108 -1.29 -10.38 -6.93
N GLY A 109 -0.99 -9.74 -5.79
CA GLY A 109 -1.23 -8.32 -5.59
C GLY A 109 -2.73 -8.01 -5.42
N GLY A 110 -3.15 -6.83 -5.86
CA GLY A 110 -4.55 -6.43 -5.86
C GLY A 110 -5.03 -5.82 -4.55
N LEU A 111 -4.57 -4.59 -4.34
CA LEU A 111 -5.09 -3.69 -3.30
C LEU A 111 -5.63 -2.44 -3.99
N ALA A 112 -6.93 -2.20 -3.86
CA ALA A 112 -7.56 -1.02 -4.44
C ALA A 112 -7.41 0.16 -3.47
N ILE A 113 -6.73 1.21 -3.90
CA ILE A 113 -6.47 2.42 -3.10
C ILE A 113 -7.80 3.05 -2.65
N TYR A 114 -8.78 3.12 -3.54
CA TYR A 114 -10.09 3.70 -3.22
C TYR A 114 -10.80 2.97 -2.08
N GLY A 115 -10.79 1.64 -2.10
CA GLY A 115 -11.36 0.83 -1.03
C GLY A 115 -10.66 1.05 0.31
N GLY A 116 -9.33 1.18 0.28
CA GLY A 116 -8.53 1.45 1.47
C GLY A 116 -8.83 2.82 2.08
N ILE A 117 -8.88 3.88 1.27
CA ILE A 117 -9.15 5.24 1.74
C ILE A 117 -10.56 5.34 2.33
N ILE A 118 -11.57 4.81 1.63
CA ILE A 118 -12.97 4.87 2.09
C ILE A 118 -13.14 4.11 3.40
N ALA A 119 -12.63 2.87 3.47
CA ALA A 119 -12.74 2.05 4.67
C ALA A 119 -11.97 2.64 5.86
N ALA A 120 -10.76 3.15 5.64
CA ALA A 120 -9.98 3.80 6.68
C ALA A 120 -10.66 5.07 7.21
N ALA A 121 -11.22 5.90 6.32
CA ALA A 121 -11.95 7.10 6.70
C ALA A 121 -13.22 6.79 7.53
N ILE A 122 -13.99 5.80 7.11
CA ILE A 122 -15.18 5.36 7.84
C ILE A 122 -14.79 4.79 9.20
N ALA A 123 -13.78 3.91 9.25
CA ALA A 123 -13.31 3.32 10.50
C ALA A 123 -12.78 4.39 11.47
N ALA A 124 -12.00 5.34 10.99
CA ALA A 124 -11.51 6.47 11.79
C ALA A 124 -12.65 7.32 12.33
N ALA A 125 -13.65 7.66 11.50
CA ALA A 125 -14.81 8.44 11.92
C ALA A 125 -15.62 7.71 13.00
N ILE A 126 -15.90 6.42 12.81
CA ILE A 126 -16.62 5.60 13.80
C ILE A 126 -15.84 5.53 15.12
N THR A 127 -14.53 5.28 15.06
CA THR A 127 -13.68 5.21 16.25
C THR A 127 -13.64 6.54 16.99
N CYS A 128 -13.54 7.67 16.28
CA CYS A 128 -13.59 9.00 16.89
C CYS A 128 -14.93 9.25 17.58
N VAL A 129 -16.07 8.86 16.99
CA VAL A 129 -17.39 9.02 17.60
C VAL A 129 -17.50 8.15 18.86
N ILE A 130 -17.05 6.90 18.81
CA ILE A 130 -17.08 5.99 19.96
C ILE A 130 -16.22 6.55 21.09
N LEU A 131 -14.99 6.98 20.82
CA LEU A 131 -14.10 7.56 21.83
C LEU A 131 -14.65 8.86 22.40
N SER A 132 -15.28 9.70 21.56
CA SER A 132 -15.97 10.92 22.01
C SER A 132 -17.15 10.60 22.93
N LEU A 133 -17.94 9.57 22.64
CA LEU A 133 -19.05 9.12 23.50
C LEU A 133 -18.59 8.53 24.83
N ILE A 134 -17.47 7.83 24.85
CA ILE A 134 -16.90 7.27 26.09
C ILE A 134 -16.34 8.39 26.98
N HIS A 135 -15.92 9.49 26.39
CA HIS A 135 -15.36 10.64 27.13
C HIS A 135 -16.41 11.61 27.70
N ILE A 136 -17.65 11.45 27.27
CA ILE A 136 -18.78 12.19 27.84
C ILE A 136 -19.38 11.38 28.98
#